data_fbc0cade140e4765c5202413f183d59f
#
_entry.id   fbc0cade140e4765c5202413f183d59f
#
_cell.length_a   1.000
_cell.length_b   1.000
_cell.length_c   1.000
_cell.angle_alpha   90.00
_cell.angle_beta   90.00
_cell.angle_gamma   90.00
#
_symmetry.space_group_name_H-M   'P 1'
#
loop_
_entity.id
_entity.type
_entity.pdbx_description
1 polymer ?
#
loop_
_entity_poly.entity_id
_entity_poly.type
_entity_poly.pdbx_seq_one_letter_code
_entity_poly.pdbx_strand_id
1 'polypeptide(L)'
;MNKIQYLIMALFLFCATAVKAQSFVTVENGKLYRDGKPYTFIGTNYWYGAILGSKGKGGNRKRLNRELDEMKRLGINNLRILVGSDGEEGIKWKASPVLQPSPGVYNDTILDGLDYLMLQLQRRGMVAVLYLNNSWEWSGGYGFYLENAGGGKAQQPNEVGYSAYVKYASQFATNQKAQQLFFNHVNFILKRTNRYTGKPYTDDPAIMSWQICNEPRAFDKAALPQFEAWLAKAASIMKSIDKRHLVSIGSEGAFGCEVDYDSWQRICSDPNVDYCNIHIWPYNWGWAKKDSLMLNMQRAKDLTKEYLDRHLDICAKINKPLVMEEFGYLEMVFLSLNNHLPQLETPIIATYSRF
;
A
#
# COMPACT_ATOMS: atom_id res chain seq x y z
N MET A 1 7.09 34.17 -47.88
CA MET A 1 6.78 34.18 -46.42
C MET A 1 7.51 35.35 -45.79
N ASN A 2 6.79 36.25 -45.11
CA ASN A 2 7.36 37.46 -44.51
C ASN A 2 8.14 37.11 -43.22
N LYS A 3 9.19 37.90 -42.90
CA LYS A 3 10.00 37.77 -41.68
C LYS A 3 9.16 37.62 -40.38
N ILE A 4 7.95 38.19 -40.37
CA ILE A 4 6.98 38.09 -39.29
C ILE A 4 6.42 36.67 -39.18
N GLN A 5 6.23 35.94 -40.29
CA GLN A 5 5.74 34.52 -40.25
C GLN A 5 6.80 33.56 -39.70
N TYR A 6 8.08 33.82 -39.97
CA TYR A 6 9.18 33.05 -39.35
C TYR A 6 9.35 33.36 -37.87
N LEU A 7 9.11 34.62 -37.44
CA LEU A 7 9.15 35.01 -36.02
C LEU A 7 8.01 34.35 -35.21
N ILE A 8 6.80 34.30 -35.79
CA ILE A 8 5.64 33.65 -35.17
C ILE A 8 5.84 32.13 -35.12
N MET A 9 6.39 31.53 -36.15
CA MET A 9 6.67 30.09 -36.19
C MET A 9 7.81 29.71 -35.17
N ALA A 10 8.82 30.58 -35.04
CA ALA A 10 9.87 30.41 -34.03
C ALA A 10 9.34 30.61 -32.59
N LEU A 11 8.42 31.54 -32.36
CA LEU A 11 7.76 31.69 -31.04
C LEU A 11 6.88 30.50 -30.67
N PHE A 12 6.18 29.88 -31.63
CA PHE A 12 5.41 28.66 -31.39
C PHE A 12 6.29 27.43 -31.09
N LEU A 13 7.49 27.38 -31.62
CA LEU A 13 8.47 26.31 -31.32
C LEU A 13 9.15 26.47 -29.95
N PHE A 14 9.18 27.68 -29.38
CA PHE A 14 9.80 27.95 -28.08
C PHE A 14 8.83 27.83 -26.88
N CYS A 15 7.51 27.79 -27.11
CA CYS A 15 6.50 27.59 -26.06
C CYS A 15 6.08 26.12 -25.88
N ALA A 16 6.75 25.17 -26.51
CA ALA A 16 6.71 23.79 -26.04
C ALA A 16 7.52 23.73 -24.73
N THR A 17 6.92 24.17 -23.63
CA THR A 17 7.40 23.76 -22.30
C THR A 17 7.48 22.25 -22.36
N ALA A 18 8.69 21.72 -22.45
CA ALA A 18 8.93 20.29 -22.34
C ALA A 18 8.31 19.86 -21.01
N VAL A 19 7.09 19.32 -21.06
CA VAL A 19 6.53 18.63 -19.90
C VAL A 19 7.53 17.54 -19.60
N LYS A 20 8.38 17.78 -18.61
CA LYS A 20 9.40 16.82 -18.20
C LYS A 20 8.65 15.52 -17.89
N ALA A 21 8.92 14.48 -18.66
CA ALA A 21 8.30 13.19 -18.42
C ALA A 21 8.60 12.78 -16.97
N GLN A 22 7.56 12.41 -16.24
CA GLN A 22 7.70 11.93 -14.87
C GLN A 22 8.63 10.71 -14.87
N SER A 23 9.65 10.69 -14.01
CA SER A 23 10.56 9.56 -13.89
C SER A 23 10.05 8.54 -12.87
N PHE A 24 10.52 7.31 -13.03
CA PHE A 24 10.31 6.26 -12.03
C PHE A 24 11.07 6.60 -10.73
N VAL A 25 10.54 6.15 -9.61
CA VAL A 25 11.28 6.17 -8.35
C VAL A 25 12.27 5.00 -8.35
N THR A 26 13.52 5.27 -7.95
CA THR A 26 14.59 4.28 -7.86
C THR A 26 15.13 4.19 -6.43
N VAL A 27 15.88 3.12 -6.15
CA VAL A 27 16.66 2.97 -4.93
C VAL A 27 18.13 2.91 -5.28
N GLU A 28 18.93 3.76 -4.65
CA GLU A 28 20.38 3.82 -4.81
C GLU A 28 21.03 4.08 -3.45
N ASN A 29 22.00 3.26 -3.08
CA ASN A 29 22.74 3.40 -1.82
C ASN A 29 21.84 3.56 -0.59
N GLY A 30 20.79 2.74 -0.45
CA GLY A 30 19.87 2.75 0.68
C GLY A 30 18.93 3.95 0.74
N LYS A 31 18.78 4.71 -0.36
CA LYS A 31 17.92 5.89 -0.45
C LYS A 31 17.01 5.84 -1.66
N LEU A 32 15.85 6.46 -1.55
CA LEU A 32 14.93 6.67 -2.67
C LEU A 32 15.36 7.88 -3.49
N TYR A 33 15.23 7.78 -4.81
CA TYR A 33 15.50 8.85 -5.77
C TYR A 33 14.34 9.02 -6.75
N ARG A 34 14.11 10.25 -7.18
CA ARG A 34 13.19 10.59 -8.26
C ARG A 34 13.72 11.79 -9.04
N ASP A 35 13.66 11.75 -10.36
CA ASP A 35 14.23 12.81 -11.23
C ASP A 35 15.73 13.09 -10.97
N GLY A 36 16.49 12.06 -10.55
CA GLY A 36 17.92 12.15 -10.21
C GLY A 36 18.21 12.88 -8.89
N LYS A 37 17.20 13.09 -8.04
CA LYS A 37 17.32 13.72 -6.72
C LYS A 37 16.87 12.78 -5.61
N PRO A 38 17.43 12.90 -4.40
CA PRO A 38 16.89 12.21 -3.23
C PRO A 38 15.39 12.48 -3.09
N TYR A 39 14.61 11.41 -2.92
CA TYR A 39 13.17 11.49 -2.80
C TYR A 39 12.74 11.15 -1.37
N THR A 40 12.41 12.19 -0.61
CA THR A 40 11.71 12.08 0.66
C THR A 40 10.29 12.58 0.46
N PHE A 41 9.33 11.96 1.12
CA PHE A 41 7.93 12.31 0.90
C PHE A 41 7.10 12.25 2.18
N ILE A 42 6.03 13.00 2.18
CA ILE A 42 4.88 12.80 3.07
C ILE A 42 3.78 12.20 2.21
N GLY A 43 3.23 11.08 2.67
CA GLY A 43 2.17 10.38 1.99
C GLY A 43 0.93 10.22 2.85
N THR A 44 -0.07 9.54 2.30
CA THR A 44 -1.29 9.21 3.01
C THR A 44 -1.85 7.87 2.55
N ASN A 45 -2.45 7.10 3.48
CA ASN A 45 -3.26 5.96 3.12
C ASN A 45 -4.55 6.44 2.47
N TYR A 46 -4.74 6.06 1.21
CA TYR A 46 -5.88 6.44 0.38
C TYR A 46 -6.54 5.19 -0.20
N TRP A 47 -6.78 4.19 0.69
CA TRP A 47 -7.21 2.86 0.32
C TRP A 47 -8.46 2.84 -0.56
N TYR A 48 -9.40 3.76 -0.35
CA TYR A 48 -10.65 3.90 -1.09
C TYR A 48 -10.53 4.64 -2.42
N GLY A 49 -9.33 5.02 -2.85
CA GLY A 49 -9.11 5.88 -4.01
C GLY A 49 -9.68 5.34 -5.32
N ALA A 50 -9.59 4.03 -5.56
CA ALA A 50 -10.18 3.38 -6.73
C ALA A 50 -11.71 3.43 -6.69
N ILE A 51 -12.32 3.22 -5.52
CA ILE A 51 -13.77 3.33 -5.32
C ILE A 51 -14.22 4.75 -5.62
N LEU A 52 -13.56 5.75 -5.02
CA LEU A 52 -13.90 7.16 -5.18
C LEU A 52 -13.71 7.63 -6.63
N GLY A 53 -12.71 7.10 -7.35
CA GLY A 53 -12.45 7.34 -8.77
C GLY A 53 -13.45 6.69 -9.72
N SER A 54 -14.28 5.76 -9.24
CA SER A 54 -15.24 5.04 -10.06
C SER A 54 -16.45 5.90 -10.46
N LYS A 55 -17.25 5.37 -11.39
CA LYS A 55 -18.57 5.94 -11.76
C LYS A 55 -19.72 5.20 -11.07
N GLY A 56 -19.42 4.20 -10.23
CA GLY A 56 -20.39 3.38 -9.55
C GLY A 56 -20.71 3.84 -8.12
N LYS A 57 -21.27 2.92 -7.33
CA LYS A 57 -21.55 3.14 -5.92
C LYS A 57 -20.27 3.54 -5.18
N GLY A 58 -20.33 4.58 -4.35
CA GLY A 58 -19.18 5.15 -3.64
C GLY A 58 -18.28 6.06 -4.47
N GLY A 59 -18.48 6.12 -5.81
CA GLY A 59 -17.69 6.97 -6.70
C GLY A 59 -18.08 8.44 -6.64
N ASN A 60 -17.06 9.32 -6.63
CA ASN A 60 -17.24 10.76 -6.71
C ASN A 60 -15.97 11.43 -7.25
N ARG A 61 -15.82 11.49 -8.55
CA ARG A 61 -14.64 12.07 -9.21
C ARG A 61 -14.42 13.56 -8.89
N LYS A 62 -15.47 14.31 -8.61
CA LYS A 62 -15.35 15.72 -8.19
C LYS A 62 -14.69 15.81 -6.81
N ARG A 63 -15.12 14.97 -5.87
CA ARG A 63 -14.48 14.85 -4.55
C ARG A 63 -13.04 14.37 -4.67
N LEU A 64 -12.78 13.31 -5.45
CA LEU A 64 -11.43 12.81 -5.70
C LEU A 64 -10.49 13.93 -6.15
N ASN A 65 -10.86 14.66 -7.20
CA ASN A 65 -10.02 15.72 -7.73
C ASN A 65 -9.75 16.82 -6.69
N ARG A 66 -10.76 17.24 -5.93
CA ARG A 66 -10.60 18.22 -4.86
C ARG A 66 -9.65 17.74 -3.76
N GLU A 67 -9.77 16.48 -3.32
CA GLU A 67 -8.89 15.88 -2.31
C GLU A 67 -7.44 15.78 -2.82
N LEU A 68 -7.22 15.36 -4.06
CA LEU A 68 -5.89 15.31 -4.66
C LEU A 68 -5.26 16.71 -4.82
N ASP A 69 -6.04 17.72 -5.18
CA ASP A 69 -5.57 19.11 -5.28
C ASP A 69 -5.16 19.65 -3.90
N GLU A 70 -5.95 19.35 -2.86
CA GLU A 70 -5.64 19.75 -1.50
C GLU A 70 -4.41 19.00 -0.95
N MET A 71 -4.31 17.69 -1.15
CA MET A 71 -3.12 16.92 -0.78
C MET A 71 -1.86 17.51 -1.44
N LYS A 72 -1.91 17.80 -2.74
CA LYS A 72 -0.80 18.42 -3.45
C LYS A 72 -0.43 19.79 -2.86
N ARG A 73 -1.43 20.62 -2.53
CA ARG A 73 -1.22 21.93 -1.90
C ARG A 73 -0.52 21.81 -0.53
N LEU A 74 -0.83 20.73 0.23
CA LEU A 74 -0.21 20.42 1.52
C LEU A 74 1.17 19.75 1.40
N GLY A 75 1.65 19.49 0.19
CA GLY A 75 2.92 18.80 -0.05
C GLY A 75 2.86 17.27 0.03
N ILE A 76 1.67 16.69 0.17
CA ILE A 76 1.46 15.25 0.11
C ILE A 76 1.53 14.84 -1.36
N ASN A 77 2.48 13.97 -1.70
CA ASN A 77 2.74 13.59 -3.09
C ASN A 77 2.83 12.07 -3.32
N ASN A 78 2.56 11.28 -2.29
CA ASN A 78 2.57 9.81 -2.35
C ASN A 78 1.32 9.25 -1.68
N LEU A 79 0.64 8.34 -2.35
CA LEU A 79 -0.60 7.73 -1.87
C LEU A 79 -0.45 6.22 -1.79
N ARG A 80 -0.84 5.63 -0.67
CA ARG A 80 -0.90 4.17 -0.52
C ARG A 80 -2.33 3.71 -0.78
N ILE A 81 -2.54 2.89 -1.82
CA ILE A 81 -3.83 2.59 -2.42
C ILE A 81 -4.08 1.09 -2.40
N LEU A 82 -5.27 0.69 -1.95
CA LEU A 82 -5.71 -0.70 -2.03
C LEU A 82 -6.12 -1.06 -3.47
N VAL A 83 -5.51 -2.10 -4.01
CA VAL A 83 -5.93 -2.77 -5.24
C VAL A 83 -6.35 -4.20 -4.88
N GLY A 84 -7.33 -4.27 -4.04
CA GLY A 84 -7.96 -5.44 -3.44
C GLY A 84 -9.42 -5.11 -3.13
N SER A 85 -9.94 -5.58 -2.04
CA SER A 85 -11.35 -5.61 -1.67
C SER A 85 -12.06 -6.77 -2.35
N ASP A 86 -11.91 -7.95 -1.74
CA ASP A 86 -12.24 -9.23 -2.36
C ASP A 86 -13.38 -9.94 -1.64
N GLY A 87 -14.17 -10.72 -2.38
CA GLY A 87 -15.21 -11.59 -1.87
C GLY A 87 -16.60 -10.98 -1.87
N GLU A 88 -17.48 -11.44 -0.99
CA GLU A 88 -18.90 -11.11 -0.96
C GLU A 88 -19.16 -9.62 -0.63
N GLU A 89 -20.12 -9.03 -1.34
CA GLU A 89 -20.63 -7.67 -1.08
C GLU A 89 -21.53 -7.62 0.16
N GLY A 90 -21.57 -6.46 0.82
CA GLY A 90 -22.52 -6.17 1.88
C GLY A 90 -22.17 -6.74 3.24
N ILE A 91 -21.01 -7.37 3.41
CA ILE A 91 -20.52 -7.78 4.72
C ILE A 91 -20.20 -6.51 5.52
N LYS A 92 -20.78 -6.43 6.71
CA LYS A 92 -20.57 -5.31 7.64
C LYS A 92 -19.07 -5.17 7.98
N TRP A 93 -18.58 -3.94 8.02
CA TRP A 93 -17.17 -3.57 8.29
C TRP A 93 -16.16 -3.97 7.21
N LYS A 94 -16.62 -4.47 6.08
CA LYS A 94 -15.78 -4.77 4.92
C LYS A 94 -15.85 -3.65 3.88
N ALA A 95 -14.72 -3.40 3.22
CA ALA A 95 -14.63 -2.44 2.12
C ALA A 95 -15.61 -2.82 1.00
N SER A 96 -16.41 -1.87 0.56
CA SER A 96 -17.44 -2.05 -0.48
C SER A 96 -17.51 -0.77 -1.34
N PRO A 97 -17.77 -0.89 -2.66
CA PRO A 97 -17.93 -2.14 -3.41
C PRO A 97 -16.64 -2.93 -3.56
N VAL A 98 -16.75 -4.25 -3.76
CA VAL A 98 -15.61 -5.13 -3.91
C VAL A 98 -15.02 -5.06 -5.32
N LEU A 99 -13.70 -5.26 -5.39
CA LEU A 99 -12.96 -5.33 -6.66
C LEU A 99 -13.06 -6.72 -7.28
N GLN A 100 -12.91 -7.78 -6.48
CA GLN A 100 -12.88 -9.17 -6.94
C GLN A 100 -13.94 -9.99 -6.19
N PRO A 101 -15.19 -10.05 -6.69
CA PRO A 101 -16.28 -10.81 -6.04
C PRO A 101 -15.99 -12.32 -5.95
N SER A 102 -15.28 -12.88 -6.90
CA SER A 102 -14.75 -14.24 -6.88
C SER A 102 -13.41 -14.30 -7.60
N PRO A 103 -12.55 -15.31 -7.36
CA PRO A 103 -11.21 -15.34 -7.95
C PRO A 103 -11.22 -15.21 -9.47
N GLY A 104 -10.51 -14.21 -9.99
CA GLY A 104 -10.40 -13.91 -11.41
C GLY A 104 -11.61 -13.19 -12.02
N VAL A 105 -12.66 -12.90 -11.25
CA VAL A 105 -13.80 -12.08 -11.68
C VAL A 105 -13.65 -10.67 -11.11
N TYR A 106 -13.57 -9.67 -11.94
CA TYR A 106 -13.29 -8.30 -11.52
C TYR A 106 -14.43 -7.35 -11.79
N ASN A 107 -14.65 -6.43 -10.85
CA ASN A 107 -15.56 -5.30 -10.99
C ASN A 107 -14.93 -4.23 -11.88
N ASP A 108 -15.34 -4.21 -13.15
CA ASP A 108 -14.81 -3.28 -14.16
C ASP A 108 -15.04 -1.79 -13.78
N THR A 109 -16.07 -1.50 -13.00
CA THR A 109 -16.35 -0.15 -12.50
C THR A 109 -15.26 0.34 -11.54
N ILE A 110 -14.76 -0.55 -10.65
CA ILE A 110 -13.67 -0.21 -9.73
C ILE A 110 -12.34 -0.14 -10.46
N LEU A 111 -12.11 -1.02 -11.44
CA LEU A 111 -10.94 -0.96 -12.32
C LEU A 111 -10.91 0.35 -13.13
N ASP A 112 -12.07 0.81 -13.63
CA ASP A 112 -12.19 2.13 -14.28
C ASP A 112 -11.84 3.27 -13.30
N GLY A 113 -12.26 3.14 -12.04
CA GLY A 113 -11.93 4.09 -10.99
C GLY A 113 -10.44 4.13 -10.66
N LEU A 114 -9.77 2.98 -10.62
CA LEU A 114 -8.32 2.88 -10.44
C LEU A 114 -7.58 3.54 -11.60
N ASP A 115 -7.96 3.23 -12.86
CA ASP A 115 -7.37 3.85 -14.05
C ASP A 115 -7.51 5.37 -14.02
N TYR A 116 -8.70 5.87 -13.64
CA TYR A 116 -8.95 7.29 -13.53
C TYR A 116 -8.11 7.94 -12.41
N LEU A 117 -7.99 7.30 -11.26
CA LEU A 117 -7.13 7.76 -10.17
C LEU A 117 -5.68 7.88 -10.64
N MET A 118 -5.13 6.84 -11.27
CA MET A 118 -3.75 6.86 -11.78
C MET A 118 -3.51 8.00 -12.78
N LEU A 119 -4.45 8.24 -13.70
CA LEU A 119 -4.41 9.41 -14.58
C LEU A 119 -4.35 10.73 -13.80
N GLN A 120 -5.15 10.86 -12.70
CA GLN A 120 -5.19 12.08 -11.92
C GLN A 120 -3.92 12.31 -11.08
N LEU A 121 -3.29 11.23 -10.61
CA LEU A 121 -1.97 11.30 -9.94
C LEU A 121 -0.89 11.74 -10.93
N GLN A 122 -0.84 11.14 -12.12
CA GLN A 122 0.10 11.50 -13.17
C GLN A 122 0.00 13.00 -13.53
N ARG A 123 -1.22 13.53 -13.70
CA ARG A 123 -1.46 14.95 -13.99
C ARG A 123 -0.95 15.90 -12.91
N ARG A 124 -0.87 15.43 -11.67
CA ARG A 124 -0.42 16.22 -10.51
C ARG A 124 1.03 16.00 -10.15
N GLY A 125 1.72 15.09 -10.83
CA GLY A 125 3.09 14.69 -10.50
C GLY A 125 3.20 13.91 -9.18
N MET A 126 2.07 13.33 -8.71
CA MET A 126 1.99 12.46 -7.54
C MET A 126 2.29 11.02 -7.92
N VAL A 127 2.62 10.18 -6.94
CA VAL A 127 2.84 8.75 -7.12
C VAL A 127 1.99 7.91 -6.16
N ALA A 128 1.88 6.64 -6.47
CA ALA A 128 1.16 5.67 -5.66
C ALA A 128 1.99 4.45 -5.32
N VAL A 129 1.79 3.93 -4.11
CA VAL A 129 2.10 2.56 -3.70
C VAL A 129 0.82 1.76 -3.82
N LEU A 130 0.82 0.73 -4.67
CA LEU A 130 -0.35 -0.11 -4.93
C LEU A 130 -0.20 -1.45 -4.18
N TYR A 131 -0.95 -1.65 -3.08
CA TYR A 131 -0.92 -2.92 -2.36
C TYR A 131 -2.07 -3.83 -2.79
N LEU A 132 -1.74 -5.14 -2.98
CA LEU A 132 -2.55 -6.07 -3.74
C LEU A 132 -3.29 -7.11 -2.88
N ASN A 133 -3.05 -7.14 -1.58
CA ASN A 133 -3.65 -8.09 -0.64
C ASN A 133 -3.74 -7.46 0.75
N ASN A 134 -4.33 -8.21 1.68
CA ASN A 134 -4.42 -7.86 3.09
C ASN A 134 -4.35 -9.12 3.94
N SER A 135 -3.71 -9.07 5.10
CA SER A 135 -3.83 -10.17 6.06
C SER A 135 -5.15 -10.10 6.85
N TRP A 136 -5.77 -8.92 6.86
CA TRP A 136 -6.99 -8.63 7.58
C TRP A 136 -8.25 -8.76 6.71
N GLU A 137 -9.36 -9.08 7.35
CA GLU A 137 -10.65 -9.40 6.73
C GLU A 137 -11.38 -8.19 6.13
N TRP A 138 -11.09 -6.97 6.61
CA TRP A 138 -11.83 -5.77 6.21
C TRP A 138 -11.78 -5.46 4.68
N SER A 139 -10.87 -6.09 3.97
CA SER A 139 -10.84 -6.05 2.50
C SER A 139 -10.88 -7.45 1.85
N GLY A 140 -11.28 -8.47 2.58
CA GLY A 140 -11.32 -9.88 2.13
C GLY A 140 -10.01 -10.63 2.38
N GLY A 141 -8.92 -10.18 1.78
CA GLY A 141 -7.57 -10.59 2.12
C GLY A 141 -7.32 -12.11 2.15
N TYR A 142 -6.55 -12.55 3.14
CA TYR A 142 -6.25 -14.00 3.30
C TYR A 142 -7.50 -14.86 3.37
N GLY A 143 -8.55 -14.36 4.04
CA GLY A 143 -9.81 -15.09 4.19
C GLY A 143 -10.47 -15.43 2.86
N PHE A 144 -10.50 -14.46 1.93
CA PHE A 144 -11.04 -14.67 0.60
C PHE A 144 -10.29 -15.77 -0.18
N TYR A 145 -8.98 -15.74 -0.17
CA TYR A 145 -8.18 -16.74 -0.88
C TYR A 145 -8.26 -18.12 -0.23
N LEU A 146 -8.28 -18.18 1.11
CA LEU A 146 -8.45 -19.44 1.85
C LEU A 146 -9.80 -20.09 1.57
N GLU A 147 -10.90 -19.33 1.64
CA GLU A 147 -12.25 -19.85 1.35
C GLU A 147 -12.32 -20.44 -0.05
N ASN A 148 -11.82 -19.74 -1.05
CA ASN A 148 -11.82 -20.19 -2.44
C ASN A 148 -10.78 -21.30 -2.73
N ALA A 149 -9.87 -21.54 -1.82
CA ALA A 149 -8.93 -22.68 -1.87
C ALA A 149 -9.43 -23.92 -1.14
N GLY A 150 -10.62 -23.87 -0.52
CA GLY A 150 -11.18 -24.96 0.26
C GLY A 150 -10.77 -24.97 1.74
N GLY A 151 -10.26 -23.84 2.25
CA GLY A 151 -9.88 -23.66 3.65
C GLY A 151 -11.04 -23.35 4.61
N GLY A 152 -12.29 -23.49 4.14
CA GLY A 152 -13.49 -23.14 4.88
C GLY A 152 -13.92 -21.68 4.68
N LYS A 153 -15.09 -21.31 5.21
CA LYS A 153 -15.67 -19.97 5.07
C LYS A 153 -14.73 -18.91 5.69
N ALA A 154 -14.59 -17.78 4.99
CA ALA A 154 -13.81 -16.65 5.49
C ALA A 154 -14.34 -16.19 6.86
N GLN A 155 -13.42 -16.04 7.81
CA GLN A 155 -13.73 -15.70 9.20
C GLN A 155 -13.71 -14.19 9.39
N GLN A 156 -14.57 -13.71 10.31
CA GLN A 156 -14.62 -12.31 10.73
C GLN A 156 -14.26 -12.24 12.23
N PRO A 157 -13.25 -11.47 12.65
CA PRO A 157 -12.85 -11.42 14.08
C PRO A 157 -13.99 -11.01 15.01
N ASN A 158 -14.89 -10.13 14.52
CA ASN A 158 -16.06 -9.68 15.29
C ASN A 158 -17.12 -10.78 15.51
N GLU A 159 -17.08 -11.85 14.72
CA GLU A 159 -18.03 -12.99 14.82
C GLU A 159 -17.40 -14.15 15.60
N VAL A 160 -16.13 -14.48 15.33
CA VAL A 160 -15.49 -15.68 15.86
C VAL A 160 -14.48 -15.37 16.97
N GLY A 161 -14.14 -14.08 17.18
CA GLY A 161 -13.08 -13.63 18.07
C GLY A 161 -11.70 -13.66 17.42
N TYR A 162 -10.80 -12.82 17.94
CA TYR A 162 -9.47 -12.59 17.37
C TYR A 162 -8.63 -13.88 17.28
N SER A 163 -8.59 -14.67 18.34
CA SER A 163 -7.79 -15.91 18.38
C SER A 163 -8.23 -16.95 17.34
N ALA A 164 -9.55 -17.08 17.10
CA ALA A 164 -10.08 -17.98 16.08
C ALA A 164 -9.75 -17.49 14.67
N TYR A 165 -9.87 -16.16 14.45
CA TYR A 165 -9.45 -15.52 13.20
C TYR A 165 -7.97 -15.76 12.90
N VAL A 166 -7.07 -15.50 13.85
CA VAL A 166 -5.63 -15.71 13.70
C VAL A 166 -5.31 -17.15 13.32
N LYS A 167 -5.92 -18.12 14.04
CA LYS A 167 -5.76 -19.54 13.72
C LYS A 167 -6.24 -19.89 12.31
N TYR A 168 -7.33 -19.28 11.84
CA TYR A 168 -7.82 -19.47 10.48
C TYR A 168 -6.86 -18.82 9.45
N ALA A 169 -6.48 -17.57 9.65
CA ALA A 169 -5.65 -16.80 8.73
C ALA A 169 -4.22 -17.35 8.60
N SER A 170 -3.66 -17.97 9.67
CA SER A 170 -2.32 -18.58 9.64
C SER A 170 -2.17 -19.68 8.59
N GLN A 171 -3.26 -20.31 8.19
CA GLN A 171 -3.26 -21.33 7.13
C GLN A 171 -2.78 -20.78 5.78
N PHE A 172 -2.89 -19.47 5.55
CA PHE A 172 -2.50 -18.86 4.27
C PHE A 172 -1.01 -19.08 3.95
N ALA A 173 -0.14 -19.01 4.96
CA ALA A 173 1.30 -19.20 4.78
C ALA A 173 1.68 -20.57 4.18
N THR A 174 0.86 -21.60 4.44
CA THR A 174 1.10 -22.98 3.97
C THR A 174 0.14 -23.41 2.83
N ASN A 175 -0.89 -22.63 2.53
CA ASN A 175 -1.90 -23.00 1.53
C ASN A 175 -1.48 -22.54 0.12
N GLN A 176 -0.77 -23.40 -0.59
CA GLN A 176 -0.28 -23.09 -1.95
C GLN A 176 -1.40 -22.74 -2.94
N LYS A 177 -2.60 -23.33 -2.79
CA LYS A 177 -3.74 -23.02 -3.67
C LYS A 177 -4.26 -21.61 -3.43
N ALA A 178 -4.37 -21.19 -2.16
CA ALA A 178 -4.73 -19.82 -1.81
C ALA A 178 -3.70 -18.81 -2.34
N GLN A 179 -2.41 -19.10 -2.17
CA GLN A 179 -1.32 -18.29 -2.70
C GLN A 179 -1.36 -18.20 -4.24
N GLN A 180 -1.68 -19.31 -4.93
CA GLN A 180 -1.79 -19.30 -6.39
C GLN A 180 -2.94 -18.42 -6.88
N LEU A 181 -4.08 -18.39 -6.17
CA LEU A 181 -5.17 -17.46 -6.48
C LEU A 181 -4.72 -16.00 -6.33
N PHE A 182 -3.96 -15.69 -5.30
CA PHE A 182 -3.35 -14.37 -5.14
C PHE A 182 -2.36 -14.05 -6.26
N PHE A 183 -1.48 -14.99 -6.67
CA PHE A 183 -0.55 -14.75 -7.78
C PHE A 183 -1.27 -14.50 -9.11
N ASN A 184 -2.45 -15.11 -9.31
CA ASN A 184 -3.27 -14.81 -10.47
C ASN A 184 -3.79 -13.37 -10.44
N HIS A 185 -4.18 -12.86 -9.26
CA HIS A 185 -4.54 -11.46 -9.07
C HIS A 185 -3.35 -10.52 -9.36
N VAL A 186 -2.16 -10.82 -8.83
CA VAL A 186 -0.92 -10.08 -9.15
C VAL A 186 -0.71 -9.98 -10.66
N ASN A 187 -0.76 -11.13 -11.36
CA ASN A 187 -0.58 -11.18 -12.81
C ASN A 187 -1.61 -10.31 -13.56
N PHE A 188 -2.87 -10.34 -13.12
CA PHE A 188 -3.92 -9.57 -13.76
C PHE A 188 -3.71 -8.06 -13.60
N ILE A 189 -3.39 -7.62 -12.38
CA ILE A 189 -3.23 -6.17 -12.10
C ILE A 189 -1.95 -5.62 -12.73
N LEU A 190 -0.81 -6.28 -12.61
CA LEU A 190 0.45 -5.76 -13.14
C LEU A 190 0.45 -5.68 -14.67
N LYS A 191 -0.28 -6.56 -15.34
CA LYS A 191 -0.41 -6.56 -16.81
C LYS A 191 -1.53 -5.66 -17.33
N ARG A 192 -2.18 -4.89 -16.46
CA ARG A 192 -3.25 -3.99 -16.85
C ARG A 192 -2.74 -2.86 -17.74
N THR A 193 -3.54 -2.49 -18.73
CA THR A 193 -3.39 -1.25 -19.51
C THR A 193 -4.41 -0.24 -19.00
N ASN A 194 -3.96 0.95 -18.62
CA ASN A 194 -4.83 2.04 -18.18
C ASN A 194 -5.68 2.52 -19.36
N ARG A 195 -7.00 2.46 -19.24
CA ARG A 195 -7.95 2.80 -20.32
C ARG A 195 -7.97 4.28 -20.71
N TYR A 196 -7.49 5.17 -19.85
CA TYR A 196 -7.44 6.62 -20.10
C TYR A 196 -6.14 7.06 -20.76
N THR A 197 -5.04 6.38 -20.48
CA THR A 197 -3.72 6.74 -21.01
C THR A 197 -3.28 5.82 -22.15
N GLY A 198 -3.88 4.65 -22.28
CA GLY A 198 -3.47 3.60 -23.21
C GLY A 198 -2.11 2.96 -22.87
N LYS A 199 -1.53 3.29 -21.70
CA LYS A 199 -0.24 2.77 -21.27
C LYS A 199 -0.40 1.56 -20.36
N PRO A 200 0.45 0.53 -20.48
CA PRO A 200 0.57 -0.51 -19.48
C PRO A 200 0.90 0.09 -18.10
N TYR A 201 0.41 -0.50 -17.02
CA TYR A 201 0.74 -0.07 -15.67
C TYR A 201 2.25 -0.19 -15.40
N THR A 202 2.92 -1.17 -16.02
CA THR A 202 4.39 -1.30 -15.97
C THR A 202 5.14 -0.15 -16.63
N ASP A 203 4.46 0.74 -17.35
CA ASP A 203 5.02 1.93 -18.01
C ASP A 203 4.54 3.24 -17.36
N ASP A 204 3.78 3.17 -16.27
CA ASP A 204 3.22 4.35 -15.61
C ASP A 204 4.12 4.84 -14.45
N PRO A 205 4.91 5.91 -14.63
CA PRO A 205 5.78 6.43 -13.58
C PRO A 205 5.02 7.07 -12.41
N ALA A 206 3.70 7.15 -12.45
CA ALA A 206 2.88 7.50 -11.29
C ALA A 206 2.71 6.33 -10.32
N ILE A 207 3.06 5.10 -10.70
CA ILE A 207 3.24 4.00 -9.77
C ILE A 207 4.66 4.10 -9.21
N MET A 208 4.81 4.23 -7.89
CA MET A 208 6.09 4.15 -7.22
C MET A 208 6.48 2.70 -7.01
N SER A 209 5.57 1.92 -6.46
CA SER A 209 5.84 0.52 -6.15
C SER A 209 4.59 -0.35 -6.16
N TRP A 210 4.82 -1.62 -6.44
CA TRP A 210 3.94 -2.71 -6.12
C TRP A 210 4.20 -3.16 -4.69
N GLN A 211 3.14 -3.29 -3.89
CA GLN A 211 3.26 -3.78 -2.54
C GLN A 211 2.48 -5.08 -2.40
N ILE A 212 3.12 -6.10 -1.81
CA ILE A 212 2.55 -7.45 -1.78
C ILE A 212 1.24 -7.48 -1.00
N CYS A 213 1.24 -6.88 0.21
CA CYS A 213 0.11 -7.04 1.11
C CYS A 213 0.04 -5.87 2.11
N ASN A 214 -1.15 -5.54 2.61
CA ASN A 214 -1.27 -4.76 3.82
C ASN A 214 -1.03 -5.68 5.01
N GLU A 215 -0.04 -5.32 5.83
CA GLU A 215 0.30 -6.01 7.07
C GLU A 215 0.37 -7.54 6.95
N PRO A 216 1.17 -8.08 6.01
CA PRO A 216 1.33 -9.52 5.92
C PRO A 216 1.85 -10.08 7.24
N ARG A 217 1.17 -11.11 7.77
CA ARG A 217 1.54 -11.80 8.99
C ARG A 217 1.60 -13.30 8.79
N ALA A 218 2.53 -13.93 9.51
CA ALA A 218 2.57 -15.39 9.60
C ALA A 218 1.43 -15.92 10.48
N PHE A 219 1.03 -15.16 11.51
CA PHE A 219 0.05 -15.53 12.55
C PHE A 219 0.39 -16.79 13.35
N ASP A 220 1.52 -17.42 13.04
CA ASP A 220 2.06 -18.58 13.74
C ASP A 220 3.58 -18.59 13.55
N LYS A 221 4.31 -18.61 14.66
CA LYS A 221 5.78 -18.66 14.62
C LYS A 221 6.31 -19.89 13.89
N ALA A 222 5.61 -21.01 13.95
CA ALA A 222 5.99 -22.22 13.23
C ALA A 222 5.83 -22.11 11.71
N ALA A 223 4.99 -21.18 11.24
CA ALA A 223 4.75 -20.93 9.82
C ALA A 223 5.72 -19.88 9.20
N LEU A 224 6.62 -19.29 9.99
CA LEU A 224 7.55 -18.26 9.50
C LEU A 224 8.35 -18.70 8.27
N PRO A 225 8.93 -19.90 8.19
CA PRO A 225 9.68 -20.30 7.01
C PRO A 225 8.83 -20.32 5.72
N GLN A 226 7.58 -20.78 5.80
CA GLN A 226 6.66 -20.80 4.67
C GLN A 226 6.16 -19.41 4.32
N PHE A 227 5.96 -18.56 5.33
CA PHE A 227 5.59 -17.16 5.16
C PHE A 227 6.70 -16.38 4.44
N GLU A 228 7.97 -16.53 4.84
CA GLU A 228 9.13 -15.96 4.16
C GLU A 228 9.21 -16.43 2.69
N ALA A 229 9.04 -17.73 2.46
CA ALA A 229 9.06 -18.30 1.12
C ALA A 229 7.92 -17.77 0.23
N TRP A 230 6.72 -17.58 0.78
CA TRP A 230 5.60 -16.97 0.06
C TRP A 230 5.89 -15.53 -0.35
N LEU A 231 6.41 -14.71 0.57
CA LEU A 231 6.77 -13.31 0.28
C LEU A 231 7.86 -13.20 -0.78
N ALA A 232 8.92 -14.01 -0.67
CA ALA A 232 9.99 -14.08 -1.66
C ALA A 232 9.45 -14.47 -3.05
N LYS A 233 8.55 -15.46 -3.11
CA LYS A 233 7.92 -15.88 -4.37
C LYS A 233 7.04 -14.78 -4.95
N ALA A 234 6.25 -14.08 -4.11
CA ALA A 234 5.43 -12.96 -4.56
C ALA A 234 6.27 -11.82 -5.14
N ALA A 235 7.34 -11.40 -4.45
CA ALA A 235 8.26 -10.37 -4.92
C ALA A 235 8.93 -10.78 -6.25
N SER A 236 9.38 -12.02 -6.37
CA SER A 236 9.98 -12.56 -7.60
C SER A 236 8.99 -12.56 -8.78
N ILE A 237 7.72 -12.93 -8.56
CA ILE A 237 6.68 -12.86 -9.60
C ILE A 237 6.47 -11.40 -10.04
N MET A 238 6.36 -10.47 -9.11
CA MET A 238 6.19 -9.04 -9.43
C MET A 238 7.36 -8.52 -10.27
N LYS A 239 8.59 -8.79 -9.86
CA LYS A 239 9.82 -8.40 -10.60
C LYS A 239 9.97 -9.10 -11.94
N SER A 240 9.43 -10.30 -12.10
CA SER A 240 9.43 -10.99 -13.41
C SER A 240 8.52 -10.31 -14.43
N ILE A 241 7.44 -9.67 -13.96
CA ILE A 241 6.48 -8.95 -14.80
C ILE A 241 6.93 -7.51 -15.02
N ASP A 242 7.41 -6.86 -13.95
CA ASP A 242 7.77 -5.46 -13.92
C ASP A 242 9.13 -5.23 -13.28
N LYS A 243 10.11 -4.86 -14.10
CA LYS A 243 11.49 -4.60 -13.67
C LYS A 243 11.75 -3.13 -13.33
N ARG A 244 10.79 -2.24 -13.57
CA ARG A 244 10.96 -0.79 -13.41
C ARG A 244 10.46 -0.27 -12.07
N HIS A 245 9.30 -0.73 -11.64
CA HIS A 245 8.75 -0.28 -10.38
C HIS A 245 9.39 -0.99 -9.19
N LEU A 246 9.40 -0.29 -8.08
CA LEU A 246 9.83 -0.86 -6.81
C LEU A 246 8.85 -1.93 -6.34
N VAL A 247 9.33 -2.85 -5.54
CA VAL A 247 8.51 -3.86 -4.84
C VAL A 247 8.79 -3.76 -3.35
N SER A 248 7.73 -3.80 -2.55
CA SER A 248 7.80 -3.82 -1.09
C SER A 248 6.79 -4.80 -0.49
N ILE A 249 6.98 -5.10 0.77
CA ILE A 249 6.19 -6.10 1.49
C ILE A 249 4.86 -5.51 1.99
N GLY A 250 4.90 -4.30 2.59
CA GLY A 250 3.80 -3.68 3.34
C GLY A 250 3.69 -4.18 4.77
N SER A 251 4.82 -4.58 5.36
CA SER A 251 4.91 -5.19 6.69
C SER A 251 4.83 -4.16 7.80
N GLU A 252 4.29 -4.58 8.96
CA GLU A 252 4.41 -3.84 10.22
C GLU A 252 5.84 -3.81 10.77
N GLY A 253 6.78 -4.53 10.16
CA GLY A 253 8.10 -4.80 10.71
C GLY A 253 8.15 -6.16 11.43
N ALA A 254 8.91 -6.23 12.52
CA ALA A 254 9.05 -7.47 13.30
C ALA A 254 7.70 -8.00 13.85
N PHE A 255 6.72 -7.14 14.11
CA PHE A 255 5.38 -7.59 14.53
C PHE A 255 4.69 -8.46 13.48
N GLY A 256 4.89 -8.21 12.19
CA GLY A 256 4.41 -9.08 11.11
C GLY A 256 5.09 -10.45 11.08
N CYS A 257 6.23 -10.58 11.75
CA CYS A 257 7.06 -11.78 11.85
C CYS A 257 7.07 -12.36 13.27
N GLU A 258 5.97 -12.28 14.02
CA GLU A 258 5.88 -12.81 15.40
C GLU A 258 6.99 -12.25 16.33
N VAL A 259 7.34 -10.96 16.16
CA VAL A 259 8.41 -10.22 16.83
C VAL A 259 9.82 -10.80 16.56
N ASP A 260 9.98 -11.52 15.46
CA ASP A 260 11.27 -12.07 15.01
C ASP A 260 11.95 -11.08 14.03
N TYR A 261 12.93 -10.33 14.53
CA TYR A 261 13.69 -9.35 13.74
C TYR A 261 14.59 -10.00 12.68
N ASP A 262 15.09 -11.20 12.94
CA ASP A 262 15.93 -11.93 11.99
C ASP A 262 15.10 -12.41 10.80
N SER A 263 13.87 -12.88 11.03
CA SER A 263 12.91 -13.20 9.98
C SER A 263 12.59 -11.95 9.15
N TRP A 264 12.28 -10.82 9.78
CA TRP A 264 12.02 -9.57 9.06
C TRP A 264 13.25 -9.10 8.27
N GLN A 265 14.46 -9.23 8.81
CA GLN A 265 15.69 -8.92 8.09
C GLN A 265 15.87 -9.81 6.87
N ARG A 266 15.64 -11.14 6.97
CA ARG A 266 15.73 -12.06 5.82
C ARG A 266 14.75 -11.68 4.73
N ILE A 267 13.48 -11.39 5.08
CA ILE A 267 12.46 -10.95 4.13
C ILE A 267 12.90 -9.67 3.43
N CYS A 268 13.34 -8.67 4.18
CA CYS A 268 13.80 -7.40 3.61
C CYS A 268 15.09 -7.53 2.80
N SER A 269 15.91 -8.55 3.05
CA SER A 269 17.15 -8.80 2.30
C SER A 269 16.93 -9.45 0.94
N ASP A 270 15.72 -9.94 0.64
CA ASP A 270 15.42 -10.52 -0.69
C ASP A 270 15.75 -9.52 -1.80
N PRO A 271 16.47 -9.93 -2.85
CA PRO A 271 16.89 -9.04 -3.93
C PRO A 271 15.73 -8.45 -4.74
N ASN A 272 14.54 -9.05 -4.68
CA ASN A 272 13.34 -8.54 -5.34
C ASN A 272 12.54 -7.56 -4.47
N VAL A 273 12.94 -7.31 -3.24
CA VAL A 273 12.36 -6.30 -2.33
C VAL A 273 13.26 -5.07 -2.35
N ASP A 274 12.76 -3.93 -2.76
CA ASP A 274 13.57 -2.73 -2.97
C ASP A 274 13.69 -1.84 -1.72
N TYR A 275 12.65 -1.82 -0.86
CA TYR A 275 12.65 -1.04 0.37
C TYR A 275 11.82 -1.73 1.45
N CYS A 276 12.10 -1.38 2.70
CA CYS A 276 11.47 -1.94 3.89
C CYS A 276 10.30 -1.09 4.35
N ASN A 277 9.34 -1.73 5.02
CA ASN A 277 8.17 -1.07 5.59
C ASN A 277 8.05 -1.37 7.08
N ILE A 278 7.52 -0.41 7.83
CA ILE A 278 7.05 -0.59 9.20
C ILE A 278 5.73 0.16 9.41
N HIS A 279 4.91 -0.39 10.30
CA HIS A 279 3.77 0.27 10.92
C HIS A 279 4.02 0.34 12.43
N ILE A 280 3.49 1.36 13.12
CA ILE A 280 3.67 1.51 14.56
C ILE A 280 2.34 1.92 15.21
N TRP A 281 1.73 0.94 15.91
CA TRP A 281 0.44 1.10 16.57
C TRP A 281 0.55 0.80 18.09
N PRO A 282 1.10 1.73 18.91
CA PRO A 282 1.37 1.50 20.33
C PRO A 282 0.17 1.00 21.13
N TYR A 283 -1.02 1.47 20.84
CA TYR A 283 -2.23 1.02 21.52
C TYR A 283 -2.58 -0.43 21.16
N ASN A 284 -2.59 -0.76 19.86
CA ASN A 284 -2.92 -2.10 19.38
C ASN A 284 -1.93 -3.15 19.87
N TRP A 285 -0.67 -2.74 20.10
CA TRP A 285 0.40 -3.60 20.58
C TRP A 285 0.51 -3.65 22.11
N GLY A 286 -0.44 -3.02 22.83
CA GLY A 286 -0.46 -3.02 24.29
C GLY A 286 0.64 -2.18 24.96
N TRP A 287 1.32 -1.30 24.20
CA TRP A 287 2.30 -0.36 24.76
C TRP A 287 1.62 0.79 25.51
N ALA A 288 0.37 1.07 25.15
CA ALA A 288 -0.51 2.00 25.84
C ALA A 288 -1.83 1.30 26.19
N LYS A 289 -2.43 1.66 27.34
CA LYS A 289 -3.71 1.13 27.78
C LYS A 289 -4.78 2.22 27.75
N LYS A 290 -6.00 1.86 27.35
CA LYS A 290 -7.13 2.77 27.19
C LYS A 290 -7.39 3.62 28.43
N ASP A 291 -7.33 3.02 29.61
CA ASP A 291 -7.69 3.65 30.87
C ASP A 291 -6.55 4.52 31.48
N SER A 292 -5.37 4.49 30.85
CA SER A 292 -4.18 5.15 31.39
C SER A 292 -3.25 5.69 30.30
N LEU A 293 -3.82 6.26 29.25
CA LEU A 293 -3.07 6.71 28.07
C LEU A 293 -1.97 7.71 28.40
N MET A 294 -2.31 8.74 29.20
CA MET A 294 -1.33 9.76 29.58
C MET A 294 -0.21 9.18 30.47
N LEU A 295 -0.54 8.25 31.36
CA LEU A 295 0.43 7.57 32.21
C LEU A 295 1.37 6.65 31.40
N ASN A 296 0.88 6.10 30.30
CA ASN A 296 1.66 5.21 29.43
C ASN A 296 2.39 5.95 28.30
N MET A 297 2.20 7.26 28.16
CA MET A 297 2.75 8.05 27.05
C MET A 297 4.26 7.91 26.93
N GLN A 298 5.00 8.05 28.03
CA GLN A 298 6.46 7.94 28.00
C GLN A 298 6.91 6.54 27.61
N ARG A 299 6.31 5.51 28.21
CA ARG A 299 6.59 4.11 27.84
C ARG A 299 6.33 3.84 26.35
N ALA A 300 5.21 4.32 25.83
CA ALA A 300 4.89 4.14 24.42
C ALA A 300 5.88 4.86 23.49
N LYS A 301 6.35 6.06 23.87
CA LYS A 301 7.40 6.77 23.13
C LYS A 301 8.73 6.02 23.16
N ASP A 302 9.13 5.49 24.29
CA ASP A 302 10.41 4.76 24.46
C ASP A 302 10.38 3.47 23.61
N LEU A 303 9.30 2.68 23.69
CA LEU A 303 9.12 1.48 22.88
C LEU A 303 9.02 1.78 21.38
N THR A 304 8.34 2.87 21.01
CA THR A 304 8.29 3.32 19.62
C THR A 304 9.69 3.67 19.10
N LYS A 305 10.47 4.39 19.90
CA LYS A 305 11.85 4.74 19.55
C LYS A 305 12.72 3.52 19.41
N GLU A 306 12.69 2.60 20.36
CA GLU A 306 13.45 1.34 20.32
C GLU A 306 13.09 0.52 19.07
N TYR A 307 11.79 0.38 18.80
CA TYR A 307 11.31 -0.33 17.62
C TYR A 307 11.83 0.28 16.32
N LEU A 308 11.71 1.61 16.18
CA LEU A 308 12.18 2.34 15.02
C LEU A 308 13.69 2.22 14.85
N ASP A 309 14.47 2.43 15.93
CA ASP A 309 15.93 2.37 15.87
C ASP A 309 16.42 0.98 15.42
N ARG A 310 15.86 -0.11 15.96
CA ARG A 310 16.23 -1.48 15.54
C ARG A 310 15.95 -1.73 14.07
N HIS A 311 14.83 -1.26 13.54
CA HIS A 311 14.51 -1.40 12.12
C HIS A 311 15.42 -0.55 11.24
N LEU A 312 15.77 0.67 11.66
CA LEU A 312 16.74 1.53 10.98
C LEU A 312 18.12 0.89 10.92
N ASP A 313 18.58 0.29 12.02
CA ASP A 313 19.89 -0.39 12.09
C ASP A 313 19.94 -1.60 11.13
N ILE A 314 18.85 -2.37 11.05
CA ILE A 314 18.73 -3.48 10.09
C ILE A 314 18.75 -2.93 8.66
N CYS A 315 17.96 -1.92 8.36
CA CYS A 315 17.90 -1.31 7.03
C CYS A 315 19.25 -0.75 6.59
N ALA A 316 20.00 -0.14 7.51
CA ALA A 316 21.37 0.33 7.26
C ALA A 316 22.32 -0.81 6.91
N LYS A 317 22.24 -1.95 7.64
CA LYS A 317 23.07 -3.15 7.36
C LYS A 317 22.80 -3.76 6.00
N ILE A 318 21.53 -3.81 5.58
CA ILE A 318 21.12 -4.39 4.28
C ILE A 318 21.09 -3.36 3.15
N ASN A 319 21.44 -2.11 3.43
CA ASN A 319 21.48 -0.99 2.49
C ASN A 319 20.17 -0.77 1.74
N LYS A 320 19.04 -0.76 2.46
CA LYS A 320 17.71 -0.49 1.91
C LYS A 320 17.01 0.65 2.65
N PRO A 321 16.18 1.48 1.94
CA PRO A 321 15.38 2.52 2.58
C PRO A 321 14.33 1.91 3.50
N LEU A 322 13.94 2.66 4.54
CA LEU A 322 12.80 2.35 5.41
C LEU A 322 11.69 3.37 5.20
N VAL A 323 10.46 2.89 5.03
CA VAL A 323 9.24 3.70 4.97
C VAL A 323 8.33 3.32 6.13
N MET A 324 7.99 4.28 6.98
CA MET A 324 6.91 4.14 7.95
C MET A 324 5.60 4.47 7.24
N GLU A 325 4.76 3.47 7.01
CA GLU A 325 3.55 3.63 6.20
C GLU A 325 2.30 3.90 7.04
N GLU A 326 2.32 3.46 8.29
CA GLU A 326 1.22 3.67 9.23
C GLU A 326 1.76 3.93 10.63
N PHE A 327 1.14 4.87 11.32
CA PHE A 327 1.42 5.11 12.73
C PHE A 327 0.27 5.83 13.39
N GLY A 328 0.09 5.57 14.68
CA GLY A 328 -0.90 6.27 15.49
C GLY A 328 -0.81 5.85 16.95
N TYR A 329 -1.01 6.81 17.87
CA TYR A 329 -1.01 6.50 19.29
C TYR A 329 -2.29 5.76 19.72
N LEU A 330 -3.42 6.13 19.10
CA LEU A 330 -4.75 5.59 19.35
C LEU A 330 -5.57 5.56 18.07
N GLU A 331 -5.89 4.38 17.59
CA GLU A 331 -6.85 4.19 16.51
C GLU A 331 -8.30 4.52 16.95
N MET A 332 -8.64 4.24 18.21
CA MET A 332 -10.02 4.36 18.73
C MET A 332 -10.49 5.78 19.11
N VAL A 333 -9.60 6.77 19.26
CA VAL A 333 -10.04 8.16 19.52
C VAL A 333 -10.75 8.75 18.31
N PHE A 334 -10.40 8.34 17.11
CA PHE A 334 -11.12 8.77 15.91
C PHE A 334 -12.57 8.28 15.86
N LEU A 335 -12.87 7.08 16.35
CA LEU A 335 -14.23 6.54 16.38
C LEU A 335 -15.15 7.26 17.39
N SER A 336 -14.61 7.82 18.47
CA SER A 336 -15.41 8.54 19.47
C SER A 336 -15.53 10.03 19.19
N LEU A 337 -14.61 10.64 18.46
CA LEU A 337 -14.68 12.04 18.04
C LEU A 337 -15.51 12.23 16.75
N ASN A 338 -15.70 11.18 15.97
CA ASN A 338 -16.43 11.24 14.69
C ASN A 338 -17.95 11.44 14.81
N ASN A 339 -18.52 11.49 15.99
CA ASN A 339 -19.90 11.95 16.16
C ASN A 339 -20.06 13.47 15.92
N HIS A 340 -18.96 14.24 15.78
CA HIS A 340 -19.01 15.70 15.66
C HIS A 340 -18.11 16.34 14.58
N LEU A 341 -17.33 15.59 13.81
CA LEU A 341 -16.51 16.15 12.72
C LEU A 341 -16.70 15.37 11.41
N PRO A 342 -17.08 16.05 10.31
CA PRO A 342 -17.19 15.38 9.02
C PRO A 342 -15.81 15.10 8.42
N GLN A 343 -15.42 13.83 8.39
CA GLN A 343 -14.57 13.23 7.36
C GLN A 343 -13.15 13.78 7.16
N LEU A 344 -12.27 13.50 8.11
CA LEU A 344 -10.81 13.41 7.88
C LEU A 344 -10.29 12.09 8.45
N GLU A 345 -10.71 10.97 7.88
CA GLU A 345 -10.22 9.64 8.23
C GLU A 345 -9.15 9.22 7.22
N THR A 346 -7.92 9.70 7.39
CA THR A 346 -6.79 9.14 6.65
C THR A 346 -5.53 9.26 7.49
N PRO A 347 -4.92 8.14 7.92
CA PRO A 347 -3.64 8.21 8.61
C PRO A 347 -2.57 8.77 7.67
N ILE A 348 -1.79 9.71 8.19
CA ILE A 348 -0.67 10.32 7.46
C ILE A 348 0.50 9.34 7.46
N ILE A 349 1.10 9.13 6.30
CA ILE A 349 2.32 8.34 6.13
C ILE A 349 3.51 9.30 6.09
N ALA A 350 4.52 9.05 6.91
CA ALA A 350 5.78 9.80 6.90
C ALA A 350 6.94 8.87 6.51
N THR A 351 7.83 9.37 5.65
CA THR A 351 9.14 8.73 5.41
C THR A 351 10.16 9.25 6.40
N TYR A 352 10.92 8.34 6.99
CA TYR A 352 12.08 8.68 7.81
C TYR A 352 13.35 8.28 7.07
N SER A 353 14.20 9.24 6.74
CA SER A 353 15.58 9.00 6.29
C SER A 353 16.54 9.55 7.33
N ARG A 354 17.42 8.71 7.88
CA ARG A 354 18.59 9.17 8.63
C ARG A 354 19.61 9.77 7.65
N PHE A 355 20.10 10.95 7.95
CA PHE A 355 21.23 11.56 7.28
C PHE A 355 22.52 10.92 7.74
#